data_ed626db1425b7f7568e6f91945d73cce
#
_entry.id   ed626db1425b7f7568e6f91945d73cce
#
_cell.length_a   1.000
_cell.length_b   1.000
_cell.length_c   1.000
_cell.angle_alpha   90.00
_cell.angle_beta   90.00
_cell.angle_gamma   90.00
#
_symmetry.space_group_name_H-M   'P 1'
#
loop_
_entity.id
_entity.type
_entity.pdbx_description
1 polymer ?
#
loop_
_entity_poly.entity_id
_entity_poly.type
_entity_poly.pdbx_seq_one_letter_code
_entity_poly.pdbx_strand_id
1 'polypeptide(L)'
;MRSWERALSVLEALCERGQVVGHGWTLDMELLPSHQQQVNALENQGLVELACREDRAELSALEGRPVRWAARLTPYGHDTLAYGQSRPRAEPPPGEAAPGRQRVELIPSQMAALRVFVGLTGQLRVAPADGLAEQVRVASCDHGIKRWRLYLTPEQMGSVAYGLWLHRMTGSAAEANRFVRDYGVVH
;
A
#
# COMPACT_ATOMS: atom_id res chain seq x y z
N MET A 1 18.90 10.99 3.50
CA MET A 1 17.89 10.24 2.75
C MET A 1 17.14 9.36 3.74
N ARG A 2 15.82 9.48 3.83
CA ARG A 2 15.01 8.70 4.79
C ARG A 2 14.97 7.25 4.35
N SER A 3 14.89 6.31 5.29
CA SER A 3 14.86 4.85 5.00
C SER A 3 13.79 4.48 3.97
N TRP A 4 12.65 5.14 4.06
CA TRP A 4 11.50 5.01 3.18
C TRP A 4 11.79 5.45 1.72
N GLU A 5 12.52 6.55 1.48
CA GLU A 5 12.88 7.02 0.13
C GLU A 5 13.76 6.00 -0.61
N ARG A 6 14.61 5.30 0.14
CA ARG A 6 15.40 4.19 -0.41
C ARG A 6 14.54 2.99 -0.75
N ALA A 7 13.56 2.65 0.11
CA ALA A 7 12.62 1.57 -0.16
C ALA A 7 11.81 1.83 -1.44
N LEU A 8 11.29 3.06 -1.60
CA LEU A 8 10.60 3.48 -2.85
C LEU A 8 11.49 3.32 -4.07
N SER A 9 12.73 3.78 -4.02
CA SER A 9 13.66 3.66 -5.14
C SER A 9 13.91 2.20 -5.56
N VAL A 10 13.92 1.27 -4.58
CA VAL A 10 14.01 -0.18 -4.89
C VAL A 10 12.74 -0.70 -5.54
N LEU A 11 11.56 -0.33 -5.01
CA LEU A 11 10.28 -0.74 -5.58
C LEU A 11 10.10 -0.18 -7.01
N GLU A 12 10.52 1.07 -7.25
CA GLU A 12 10.53 1.68 -8.60
C GLU A 12 11.41 0.87 -9.56
N ALA A 13 12.64 0.58 -9.17
CA ALA A 13 13.57 -0.19 -9.99
C ALA A 13 13.03 -1.59 -10.31
N LEU A 14 12.42 -2.28 -9.33
CA LEU A 14 11.80 -3.58 -9.55
C LEU A 14 10.57 -3.50 -10.47
N CYS A 15 9.75 -2.45 -10.34
CA CYS A 15 8.59 -2.23 -11.18
C CYS A 15 9.00 -2.00 -12.64
N GLU A 16 9.93 -1.08 -12.89
CA GLU A 16 10.42 -0.75 -14.22
C GLU A 16 11.05 -1.96 -14.92
N ARG A 17 11.91 -2.69 -14.22
CA ARG A 17 12.58 -3.87 -14.76
C ARG A 17 11.62 -5.01 -15.04
N GLY A 18 10.74 -5.33 -14.10
CA GLY A 18 9.75 -6.39 -14.25
C GLY A 18 8.77 -6.18 -15.41
N GLN A 19 8.57 -4.93 -15.86
CA GLN A 19 7.75 -4.62 -17.03
C GLN A 19 8.48 -4.84 -18.37
N VAL A 20 9.78 -4.75 -18.38
CA VAL A 20 10.59 -4.86 -19.60
C VAL A 20 10.85 -6.32 -19.98
N VAL A 21 10.98 -7.20 -18.99
CA VAL A 21 11.31 -8.62 -19.21
C VAL A 21 10.05 -9.50 -19.19
N GLY A 22 9.94 -10.39 -20.18
CA GLY A 22 8.74 -11.21 -20.39
C GLY A 22 8.39 -12.17 -19.25
N HIS A 23 9.32 -12.47 -18.36
CA HIS A 23 9.09 -13.33 -17.18
C HIS A 23 8.71 -12.55 -15.90
N GLY A 24 8.76 -11.20 -15.91
CA GLY A 24 8.33 -10.35 -14.79
C GLY A 24 9.24 -10.34 -13.55
N TRP A 25 10.41 -11.00 -13.60
CA TRP A 25 11.41 -11.01 -12.53
C TRP A 25 12.57 -10.08 -12.84
N THR A 26 13.04 -9.37 -11.84
CA THR A 26 14.30 -8.59 -11.88
C THR A 26 15.42 -9.48 -11.32
N LEU A 27 16.51 -9.62 -12.09
CA LEU A 27 17.59 -10.55 -11.80
C LEU A 27 18.72 -9.91 -10.98
N ASP A 28 19.58 -10.75 -10.43
CA ASP A 28 20.70 -10.40 -9.54
C ASP A 28 21.69 -9.36 -10.11
N MET A 29 21.87 -9.32 -11.43
CA MET A 29 22.77 -8.38 -12.11
C MET A 29 22.11 -7.05 -12.51
N GLU A 30 20.80 -6.94 -12.37
CA GLU A 30 20.01 -5.80 -12.85
C GLU A 30 19.78 -4.71 -11.80
N LEU A 31 20.02 -5.01 -10.53
CA LEU A 31 19.90 -4.07 -9.42
C LEU A 31 21.27 -3.57 -8.96
N LEU A 32 21.31 -2.30 -8.58
CA LEU A 32 22.47 -1.72 -7.90
C LEU A 32 22.75 -2.46 -6.58
N PRO A 33 24.04 -2.62 -6.18
CA PRO A 33 24.36 -3.27 -4.92
C PRO A 33 23.68 -2.67 -3.68
N SER A 34 23.44 -1.36 -3.69
CA SER A 34 22.69 -0.65 -2.65
C SER A 34 21.22 -1.04 -2.57
N HIS A 35 20.63 -1.42 -3.70
CA HIS A 35 19.25 -1.91 -3.78
C HIS A 35 19.14 -3.37 -3.31
N GLN A 36 20.10 -4.21 -3.69
CA GLN A 36 20.14 -5.63 -3.31
C GLN A 36 20.08 -5.82 -1.79
N GLN A 37 20.78 -4.97 -1.02
CA GLN A 37 20.76 -5.03 0.44
C GLN A 37 19.38 -4.80 1.06
N GLN A 38 18.47 -4.14 0.35
CA GLN A 38 17.14 -3.81 0.85
C GLN A 38 16.07 -4.82 0.44
N VAL A 39 16.33 -5.65 -0.58
CA VAL A 39 15.35 -6.62 -1.11
C VAL A 39 14.85 -7.57 -0.01
N ASN A 40 15.75 -8.12 0.82
CA ASN A 40 15.37 -9.00 1.93
C ASN A 40 14.49 -8.29 2.98
N ALA A 41 14.77 -7.01 3.25
CA ALA A 41 13.95 -6.23 4.18
C ALA A 41 12.54 -5.96 3.61
N LEU A 42 12.43 -5.77 2.30
CA LEU A 42 11.16 -5.57 1.61
C LEU A 42 10.39 -6.88 1.46
N GLU A 43 11.07 -8.02 1.30
CA GLU A 43 10.47 -9.35 1.33
C GLU A 43 9.84 -9.61 2.70
N ASN A 44 10.55 -9.38 3.79
CA ASN A 44 10.02 -9.51 5.15
C ASN A 44 8.82 -8.61 5.43
N GLN A 45 8.62 -7.55 4.65
CA GLN A 45 7.47 -6.66 4.71
C GLN A 45 6.34 -7.08 3.74
N GLY A 46 6.54 -8.16 2.98
CA GLY A 46 5.57 -8.65 1.99
C GLY A 46 5.43 -7.77 0.74
N LEU A 47 6.36 -6.82 0.52
CA LEU A 47 6.34 -5.90 -0.62
C LEU A 47 7.01 -6.48 -1.87
N VAL A 48 7.92 -7.40 -1.65
CA VAL A 48 8.71 -8.08 -2.69
C VAL A 48 8.63 -9.59 -2.46
N GLU A 49 8.61 -10.34 -3.52
CA GLU A 49 8.71 -11.79 -3.54
C GLU A 49 10.08 -12.18 -4.12
N LEU A 50 10.78 -13.10 -3.47
CA LEU A 50 12.01 -13.70 -3.99
C LEU A 50 11.69 -15.01 -4.72
N ALA A 51 12.37 -15.23 -5.83
CA ALA A 51 12.25 -16.46 -6.61
C ALA A 51 12.66 -17.67 -5.79
N CYS A 52 11.81 -18.69 -5.77
CA CYS A 52 12.11 -19.97 -5.16
C CYS A 52 13.23 -20.72 -5.93
N ARG A 53 13.62 -21.91 -5.49
CA ARG A 53 14.69 -22.67 -6.14
C ARG A 53 14.31 -23.09 -7.56
N GLU A 54 13.07 -23.48 -7.76
CA GLU A 54 12.50 -23.92 -9.03
C GLU A 54 12.47 -22.75 -10.02
N ASP A 55 11.92 -21.61 -9.61
CA ASP A 55 11.88 -20.38 -10.42
C ASP A 55 13.29 -19.94 -10.87
N ARG A 56 14.27 -20.00 -9.95
CA ARG A 56 15.66 -19.64 -10.28
C ARG A 56 16.29 -20.62 -11.27
N ALA A 57 15.93 -21.89 -11.21
CA ALA A 57 16.41 -22.87 -12.19
C ALA A 57 15.85 -22.59 -13.59
N GLU A 58 14.57 -22.27 -13.69
CA GLU A 58 13.92 -21.87 -14.95
C GLU A 58 14.52 -20.58 -15.51
N LEU A 59 14.66 -19.57 -14.68
CA LEU A 59 15.29 -18.30 -15.05
C LEU A 59 16.74 -18.50 -15.51
N SER A 60 17.50 -19.38 -14.85
CA SER A 60 18.87 -19.70 -15.25
C SER A 60 18.92 -20.38 -16.62
N ALA A 61 17.95 -21.23 -16.93
CA ALA A 61 17.84 -21.86 -18.24
C ALA A 61 17.48 -20.84 -19.34
N LEU A 62 16.57 -19.91 -19.06
CA LEU A 62 16.18 -18.84 -19.98
C LEU A 62 17.33 -17.87 -20.27
N GLU A 63 18.08 -17.49 -19.24
CA GLU A 63 19.19 -16.53 -19.34
C GLU A 63 20.50 -17.14 -19.84
N GLY A 64 20.60 -18.47 -19.90
CA GLY A 64 21.83 -19.18 -20.24
C GLY A 64 22.98 -18.99 -19.24
N ARG A 65 22.67 -18.55 -18.02
CA ARG A 65 23.61 -18.30 -16.91
C ARG A 65 22.98 -18.62 -15.54
N PRO A 66 23.78 -18.94 -14.53
CA PRO A 66 23.26 -19.13 -13.18
C PRO A 66 22.65 -17.83 -12.63
N VAL A 67 21.37 -17.86 -12.24
CA VAL A 67 20.67 -16.79 -11.53
C VAL A 67 20.75 -17.07 -10.01
N ARG A 68 21.46 -16.21 -9.28
CA ARG A 68 21.66 -16.38 -7.84
C ARG A 68 20.41 -16.05 -7.04
N TRP A 69 19.72 -14.99 -7.44
CA TRP A 69 18.42 -14.58 -6.91
C TRP A 69 17.66 -13.77 -7.98
N ALA A 70 16.36 -13.75 -7.85
CA ALA A 70 15.49 -12.85 -8.60
C ALA A 70 14.38 -12.35 -7.71
N ALA A 71 13.87 -11.15 -7.99
CA ALA A 71 12.84 -10.50 -7.19
C ALA A 71 11.75 -9.89 -8.08
N ARG A 72 10.51 -9.86 -7.58
CA ARG A 72 9.41 -9.13 -8.20
C ARG A 72 8.54 -8.46 -7.16
N LEU A 73 7.77 -7.44 -7.55
CA LEU A 73 6.80 -6.83 -6.67
C LEU A 73 5.61 -7.77 -6.41
N THR A 74 5.19 -7.80 -5.15
CA THR A 74 3.87 -8.36 -4.79
C THR A 74 2.77 -7.35 -5.16
N PRO A 75 1.48 -7.74 -5.17
CA PRO A 75 0.38 -6.78 -5.27
C PRO A 75 0.48 -5.64 -4.26
N TYR A 76 0.84 -5.95 -3.01
CA TYR A 76 1.07 -4.95 -1.95
C TYR A 76 2.26 -4.03 -2.24
N GLY A 77 3.32 -4.55 -2.86
CA GLY A 77 4.46 -3.76 -3.32
C GLY A 77 4.06 -2.75 -4.41
N HIS A 78 3.25 -3.17 -5.37
CA HIS A 78 2.69 -2.29 -6.40
C HIS A 78 1.81 -1.19 -5.80
N ASP A 79 0.89 -1.55 -4.90
CA ASP A 79 0.01 -0.59 -4.23
C ASP A 79 0.78 0.40 -3.36
N THR A 80 1.81 -0.08 -2.66
CA THR A 80 2.69 0.75 -1.84
C THR A 80 3.47 1.76 -2.71
N LEU A 81 3.97 1.32 -3.86
CA LEU A 81 4.67 2.18 -4.82
C LEU A 81 3.72 3.26 -5.35
N ALA A 82 2.55 2.87 -5.86
CA ALA A 82 1.55 3.79 -6.40
C ALA A 82 1.11 4.81 -5.34
N TYR A 83 0.85 4.35 -4.10
CA TYR A 83 0.50 5.23 -2.98
C TYR A 83 1.63 6.20 -2.63
N GLY A 84 2.88 5.72 -2.63
CA GLY A 84 4.05 6.54 -2.31
C GLY A 84 4.34 7.64 -3.32
N GLN A 85 4.04 7.40 -4.59
CA GLN A 85 4.20 8.38 -5.68
C GLN A 85 3.09 9.43 -5.72
N SER A 86 1.93 9.12 -5.12
CA SER A 86 0.75 9.98 -5.15
C SER A 86 0.57 10.76 -3.86
N ARG A 87 0.75 12.08 -3.88
CA ARG A 87 0.48 12.96 -2.73
C ARG A 87 -0.57 14.01 -3.08
N PRO A 88 -1.83 13.86 -2.69
CA PRO A 88 -2.87 14.83 -2.95
C PRO A 88 -3.29 15.69 -1.76
N ARG A 89 -3.97 16.79 -2.06
CA ARG A 89 -4.49 17.83 -1.16
C ARG A 89 -6.02 17.75 -1.02
N ALA A 90 -6.56 18.10 0.14
CA ALA A 90 -7.91 17.80 0.63
C ALA A 90 -9.02 18.83 0.34
N GLU A 91 -10.31 18.44 0.37
CA GLU A 91 -11.42 18.87 1.26
C GLU A 91 -12.86 18.37 0.89
N PRO A 92 -13.82 18.34 1.82
CA PRO A 92 -15.03 17.51 1.80
C PRO A 92 -16.41 18.15 1.98
N PRO A 93 -17.54 17.41 1.98
CA PRO A 93 -18.75 17.64 2.79
C PRO A 93 -19.59 16.42 3.28
N PRO A 94 -20.75 16.56 4.00
CA PRO A 94 -21.27 15.63 5.02
C PRO A 94 -22.45 14.68 4.67
N GLY A 95 -22.70 13.59 5.49
CA GLY A 95 -23.82 12.63 5.34
C GLY A 95 -24.11 11.71 6.53
N GLU A 96 -25.29 11.03 6.56
CA GLU A 96 -25.86 10.23 7.68
C GLU A 96 -25.88 8.70 7.51
N ALA A 97 -26.19 7.96 8.60
CA ALA A 97 -26.05 6.50 8.74
C ALA A 97 -27.19 5.66 8.11
N ALA A 98 -26.85 4.50 7.53
CA ALA A 98 -27.77 3.45 7.09
C ALA A 98 -27.59 2.14 7.89
N PRO A 99 -28.60 1.24 7.97
CA PRO A 99 -28.51 -0.01 8.74
C PRO A 99 -27.34 -0.91 8.29
N GLY A 100 -26.68 -1.58 9.24
CA GLY A 100 -25.52 -2.45 8.98
C GLY A 100 -24.17 -1.75 8.88
N ARG A 101 -24.10 -0.45 9.16
CA ARG A 101 -22.86 0.30 9.20
C ARG A 101 -22.44 0.69 10.62
N GLN A 102 -21.16 0.62 10.88
CA GLN A 102 -20.57 1.04 12.15
C GLN A 102 -20.07 2.49 12.02
N ARG A 103 -20.36 3.31 13.06
CA ARG A 103 -19.79 4.65 13.18
C ARG A 103 -18.30 4.55 13.47
N VAL A 104 -17.50 5.23 12.64
CA VAL A 104 -16.05 5.31 12.76
C VAL A 104 -15.64 6.78 12.87
N GLU A 105 -14.73 7.08 13.78
CA GLU A 105 -14.20 8.43 13.98
C GLU A 105 -12.71 8.46 13.68
N LEU A 106 -12.32 9.16 12.62
CA LEU A 106 -10.94 9.29 12.17
C LEU A 106 -10.36 10.64 12.57
N ILE A 107 -9.09 10.66 12.98
CA ILE A 107 -8.34 11.91 13.12
C ILE A 107 -8.00 12.48 11.75
N PRO A 108 -7.65 13.79 11.63
CA PRO A 108 -7.36 14.42 10.35
C PRO A 108 -6.27 13.71 9.53
N SER A 109 -5.22 13.20 10.17
CA SER A 109 -4.16 12.46 9.48
C SER A 109 -4.63 11.12 8.90
N GLN A 110 -5.47 10.36 9.62
CA GLN A 110 -6.09 9.14 9.11
C GLN A 110 -7.01 9.45 7.93
N MET A 111 -7.81 10.51 8.04
CA MET A 111 -8.69 10.93 6.96
C MET A 111 -7.91 11.39 5.72
N ALA A 112 -6.80 12.09 5.91
CA ALA A 112 -5.92 12.48 4.81
C ALA A 112 -5.34 11.23 4.09
N ALA A 113 -4.84 10.26 4.85
CA ALA A 113 -4.35 8.99 4.31
C ALA A 113 -5.43 8.24 3.53
N LEU A 114 -6.65 8.19 4.09
CA LEU A 114 -7.77 7.50 3.45
C LEU A 114 -8.22 8.18 2.15
N ARG A 115 -8.18 9.50 2.06
CA ARG A 115 -8.46 10.25 0.83
C ARG A 115 -7.45 9.94 -0.27
N VAL A 116 -6.17 9.82 0.08
CA VAL A 116 -5.13 9.36 -0.86
C VAL A 116 -5.49 7.97 -1.37
N PHE A 117 -5.77 7.04 -0.46
CA PHE A 117 -6.08 5.66 -0.80
C PHE A 117 -7.27 5.54 -1.77
N VAL A 118 -8.40 6.18 -1.47
CA VAL A 118 -9.56 6.14 -2.36
C VAL A 118 -9.34 6.90 -3.68
N GLY A 119 -8.50 7.93 -3.68
CA GLY A 119 -8.13 8.69 -4.88
C GLY A 119 -7.29 7.88 -5.88
N LEU A 120 -6.64 6.81 -5.43
CA LEU A 120 -5.85 5.90 -6.25
C LEU A 120 -6.66 4.73 -6.83
N THR A 121 -7.99 4.73 -6.69
CA THR A 121 -8.88 3.72 -7.29
C THR A 121 -8.55 3.54 -8.78
N GLY A 122 -8.29 2.29 -9.18
CA GLY A 122 -7.86 1.96 -10.56
C GLY A 122 -6.34 1.96 -10.78
N GLN A 123 -5.54 2.49 -9.85
CA GLN A 123 -4.08 2.39 -9.88
C GLN A 123 -3.55 1.32 -8.92
N LEU A 124 -4.33 0.99 -7.87
CA LEU A 124 -4.00 0.00 -6.88
C LEU A 124 -4.38 -1.41 -7.36
N ARG A 125 -3.57 -2.41 -7.01
CA ARG A 125 -3.87 -3.82 -7.27
C ARG A 125 -4.99 -4.33 -6.37
N VAL A 126 -5.07 -3.83 -5.14
CA VAL A 126 -6.18 -4.06 -4.21
C VAL A 126 -7.01 -2.78 -4.16
N ALA A 127 -8.14 -2.79 -4.84
CA ALA A 127 -9.03 -1.65 -4.91
C ALA A 127 -9.69 -1.34 -3.56
N PRO A 128 -9.99 -0.07 -3.25
CA PRO A 128 -10.87 0.27 -2.14
C PRO A 128 -12.22 -0.45 -2.25
N ALA A 129 -12.77 -0.84 -1.10
CA ALA A 129 -14.08 -1.49 -1.05
C ALA A 129 -15.18 -0.60 -1.65
N ASP A 130 -16.18 -1.23 -2.25
CA ASP A 130 -17.29 -0.56 -2.90
C ASP A 130 -17.98 0.47 -1.98
N GLY A 131 -18.21 1.66 -2.53
CA GLY A 131 -18.82 2.77 -1.81
C GLY A 131 -17.97 3.44 -0.75
N LEU A 132 -16.71 2.99 -0.50
CA LEU A 132 -15.81 3.64 0.47
C LEU A 132 -15.47 5.08 0.04
N ALA A 133 -15.20 5.29 -1.24
CA ALA A 133 -14.93 6.63 -1.78
C ALA A 133 -16.09 7.60 -1.53
N GLU A 134 -17.33 7.13 -1.67
CA GLU A 134 -18.52 7.92 -1.37
C GLU A 134 -18.62 8.23 0.13
N GLN A 135 -18.35 7.26 1.02
CA GLN A 135 -18.34 7.51 2.46
C GLN A 135 -17.28 8.53 2.87
N VAL A 136 -16.11 8.50 2.23
CA VAL A 136 -15.04 9.49 2.45
C VAL A 136 -15.47 10.87 1.96
N ARG A 137 -16.19 10.94 0.84
CA ARG A 137 -16.70 12.20 0.25
C ARG A 137 -17.77 12.85 1.14
N VAL A 138 -18.69 12.05 1.70
CA VAL A 138 -19.80 12.55 2.54
C VAL A 138 -19.46 12.63 4.03
N ALA A 139 -18.23 12.30 4.43
CA ALA A 139 -17.80 12.35 5.82
C ALA A 139 -17.94 13.74 6.42
N SER A 140 -18.48 13.82 7.63
CA SER A 140 -18.61 15.07 8.39
C SER A 140 -17.46 15.26 9.37
N CYS A 141 -16.95 16.51 9.47
CA CYS A 141 -15.95 16.86 10.47
C CYS A 141 -16.62 17.50 11.68
N ASP A 142 -16.41 16.91 12.85
CA ASP A 142 -16.72 17.58 14.10
C ASP A 142 -15.55 18.50 14.47
N HIS A 143 -15.74 19.80 14.27
CA HIS A 143 -14.70 20.81 14.49
C HIS A 143 -14.34 20.98 15.96
N GLY A 144 -15.24 20.64 16.90
CA GLY A 144 -14.98 20.74 18.34
C GLY A 144 -13.95 19.72 18.82
N ILE A 145 -14.07 18.49 18.37
CA ILE A 145 -13.17 17.39 18.74
C ILE A 145 -12.16 17.03 17.64
N LYS A 146 -12.20 17.72 16.50
CA LYS A 146 -11.34 17.47 15.33
C LYS A 146 -11.38 16.03 14.89
N ARG A 147 -12.58 15.46 14.70
CA ARG A 147 -12.82 14.09 14.24
C ARG A 147 -13.68 14.07 12.99
N TRP A 148 -13.30 13.21 12.06
CA TRP A 148 -14.10 12.88 10.90
C TRP A 148 -14.99 11.69 11.22
N ARG A 149 -16.28 11.82 10.97
CA ARG A 149 -17.29 10.79 11.23
C ARG A 149 -17.71 10.14 9.93
N LEU A 150 -17.60 8.79 9.86
CA LEU A 150 -17.98 7.94 8.75
C LEU A 150 -18.88 6.83 9.27
N TYR A 151 -19.65 6.21 8.38
CA TYR A 151 -20.47 5.04 8.67
C TYR A 151 -20.09 3.93 7.70
N LEU A 152 -19.35 2.93 8.15
CA LEU A 152 -18.67 1.94 7.34
C LEU A 152 -19.24 0.54 7.55
N THR A 153 -19.31 -0.25 6.47
CA THR A 153 -19.54 -1.70 6.54
C THR A 153 -18.28 -2.41 7.04
N PRO A 154 -18.35 -3.68 7.49
CA PRO A 154 -17.17 -4.46 7.85
C PRO A 154 -16.12 -4.54 6.73
N GLU A 155 -16.54 -4.69 5.46
CA GLU A 155 -15.65 -4.69 4.30
C GLU A 155 -14.94 -3.35 4.12
N GLN A 156 -15.69 -2.25 4.23
CA GLN A 156 -15.11 -0.90 4.17
C GLN A 156 -14.15 -0.64 5.33
N MET A 157 -14.39 -1.19 6.52
CA MET A 157 -13.45 -1.11 7.65
C MET A 157 -12.15 -1.85 7.36
N GLY A 158 -12.22 -3.06 6.78
CA GLY A 158 -11.04 -3.80 6.33
C GLY A 158 -10.25 -3.00 5.28
N SER A 159 -10.96 -2.36 4.35
CA SER A 159 -10.35 -1.51 3.32
C SER A 159 -9.68 -0.26 3.91
N VAL A 160 -10.28 0.36 4.94
CA VAL A 160 -9.64 1.46 5.70
C VAL A 160 -8.38 0.98 6.40
N ALA A 161 -8.42 -0.20 7.05
CA ALA A 161 -7.24 -0.79 7.69
C ALA A 161 -6.10 -0.99 6.68
N TYR A 162 -6.42 -1.49 5.48
CA TYR A 162 -5.44 -1.63 4.39
C TYR A 162 -4.87 -0.28 3.93
N GLY A 163 -5.69 0.71 3.68
CA GLY A 163 -5.23 2.05 3.29
C GLY A 163 -4.32 2.70 4.34
N LEU A 164 -4.63 2.53 5.63
CA LEU A 164 -3.79 3.01 6.72
C LEU A 164 -2.50 2.17 6.87
N TRP A 165 -2.54 0.88 6.54
CA TRP A 165 -1.35 0.04 6.47
C TRP A 165 -0.41 0.52 5.34
N LEU A 166 -0.92 0.81 4.14
CA LEU A 166 -0.14 1.42 3.06
C LEU A 166 0.49 2.74 3.51
N HIS A 167 -0.27 3.60 4.19
CA HIS A 167 0.24 4.84 4.75
C HIS A 167 1.36 4.60 5.79
N ARG A 168 1.22 3.57 6.63
CA ARG A 168 2.27 3.13 7.57
C ARG A 168 3.56 2.78 6.85
N MET A 169 3.48 2.05 5.75
CA MET A 169 4.65 1.63 4.95
C MET A 169 5.35 2.82 4.29
N THR A 170 4.62 3.90 4.02
CA THR A 170 5.13 5.11 3.37
C THR A 170 5.44 6.28 4.32
N GLY A 171 5.11 6.18 5.61
CA GLY A 171 5.24 7.30 6.54
C GLY A 171 5.21 6.91 8.01
N SER A 172 4.09 7.17 8.68
CA SER A 172 3.90 6.97 10.12
C SER A 172 3.04 5.74 10.42
N ALA A 173 3.46 4.94 11.38
CA ALA A 173 2.68 3.81 11.88
C ALA A 173 1.55 4.24 12.86
N ALA A 174 1.56 5.50 13.32
CA ALA A 174 0.68 5.96 14.40
C ALA A 174 -0.80 5.87 14.02
N GLU A 175 -1.14 6.21 12.78
CA GLU A 175 -2.50 6.21 12.26
C GLU A 175 -3.09 4.79 12.16
N ALA A 176 -2.31 3.84 11.62
CA ALA A 176 -2.70 2.44 11.52
C ALA A 176 -2.85 1.80 12.91
N ASN A 177 -1.86 1.98 13.79
CA ASN A 177 -1.88 1.43 15.13
C ASN A 177 -3.06 1.97 15.96
N ARG A 178 -3.41 3.25 15.78
CA ARG A 178 -4.59 3.84 16.43
C ARG A 178 -5.87 3.20 15.91
N PHE A 179 -6.02 3.02 14.61
CA PHE A 179 -7.19 2.41 14.01
C PHE A 179 -7.41 0.98 14.51
N VAL A 180 -6.34 0.17 14.54
CA VAL A 180 -6.37 -1.19 15.10
C VAL A 180 -6.82 -1.19 16.55
N ARG A 181 -6.27 -0.29 17.37
CA ARG A 181 -6.63 -0.18 18.79
C ARG A 181 -8.10 0.22 19.00
N ASP A 182 -8.58 1.19 18.22
CA ASP A 182 -9.89 1.79 18.40
C ASP A 182 -11.01 0.90 17.81
N TYR A 183 -10.72 0.06 16.79
CA TYR A 183 -11.74 -0.73 16.08
C TYR A 183 -11.42 -2.23 15.97
N GLY A 184 -10.26 -2.69 16.39
CA GLY A 184 -9.89 -4.12 16.38
C GLY A 184 -9.68 -4.72 14.99
N VAL A 185 -9.68 -3.91 13.93
CA VAL A 185 -9.54 -4.35 12.54
C VAL A 185 -8.07 -4.26 12.11
N VAL A 186 -7.49 -5.39 11.76
CA VAL A 186 -6.13 -5.51 11.22
C VAL A 186 -6.18 -5.84 9.73
N HIS A 187 -5.12 -5.49 9.04
CA HIS A 187 -4.89 -5.91 7.66
C HIS A 187 -3.78 -6.95 7.64
#